data_568922bd46801bd6de937aa3d4d59a2d
#
_entry.id   568922bd46801bd6de937aa3d4d59a2d
#
_cell.length_a   1.000
_cell.length_b   1.000
_cell.length_c   1.000
_cell.angle_alpha   90.00
_cell.angle_beta   90.00
_cell.angle_gamma   90.00
#
_symmetry.space_group_name_H-M   'P 1'
#
loop_
_entity.id
_entity.type
_entity.pdbx_description
1 polymer ?
#
loop_
_entity_poly.entity_id
_entity_poly.type
_entity_poly.pdbx_seq_one_letter_code
_entity_poly.pdbx_strand_id
1 'polypeptide(L)'
;AKAQLAQAKAQEGNARNNLSYTEVKSPSNGVIGMLPYRVGALVSSNMSQPLTTVSDNDTMYVYFSMTENQLLALARQYGTIDKAVENMPAIQLQLNDGSVYEEKGKIESVSGVIDKETGTVGVRAVFPNASRLLHSGASGNVLIPSVYKKCIVIPQGATVQLQDKILAYKVVDGKAVSTLIKVAPVNDGKEYIVLDGLKAGDEIVADGAG
;
A
#
# COMPACT_ATOMS: atom_id res chain seq x y z
N ALA A 1 -3.17 47.87 43.06
CA ALA A 1 -1.88 47.24 42.70
C ALA A 1 -2.04 45.94 41.93
N LYS A 2 -2.74 44.89 42.49
CA LYS A 2 -2.89 43.58 41.80
C LYS A 2 -3.64 43.67 40.45
N ALA A 3 -4.75 44.50 40.40
CA ALA A 3 -5.51 44.68 39.17
C ALA A 3 -4.71 45.40 38.06
N GLN A 4 -3.94 46.41 38.42
CA GLN A 4 -3.06 47.14 37.50
C GLN A 4 -1.93 46.22 36.97
N LEU A 5 -1.37 45.36 37.78
CA LEU A 5 -0.39 44.38 37.35
C LEU A 5 -0.99 43.36 36.35
N ALA A 6 -2.20 42.88 36.67
CA ALA A 6 -2.91 41.97 35.75
C ALA A 6 -3.22 42.61 34.40
N GLN A 7 -3.65 43.89 34.41
CA GLN A 7 -3.90 44.65 33.19
C GLN A 7 -2.62 44.88 32.37
N ALA A 8 -1.51 45.25 33.03
CA ALA A 8 -0.24 45.42 32.34
C ALA A 8 0.29 44.13 31.72
N LYS A 9 0.15 42.99 32.42
CA LYS A 9 0.50 41.67 31.88
C LYS A 9 -0.38 41.28 30.67
N ALA A 10 -1.67 41.60 30.72
CA ALA A 10 -2.56 41.35 29.59
C ALA A 10 -2.17 42.19 28.35
N GLN A 11 -1.81 43.47 28.57
CA GLN A 11 -1.33 44.35 27.49
C GLN A 11 0.01 43.85 26.91
N GLU A 12 0.96 43.43 27.75
CA GLU A 12 2.21 42.82 27.32
C GLU A 12 1.95 41.54 26.50
N GLY A 13 1.04 40.67 26.95
CA GLY A 13 0.66 39.45 26.24
C GLY A 13 0.10 39.74 24.85
N ASN A 14 -0.79 40.76 24.74
CA ASN A 14 -1.36 41.17 23.48
C ASN A 14 -0.28 41.73 22.51
N ALA A 15 0.61 42.58 23.03
CA ALA A 15 1.70 43.16 22.26
C ALA A 15 2.66 42.06 21.76
N ARG A 16 2.99 41.07 22.61
CA ARG A 16 3.82 39.92 22.26
C ARG A 16 3.16 39.02 21.20
N ASN A 17 1.86 38.76 21.31
CA ASN A 17 1.09 38.04 20.29
C ASN A 17 1.11 38.77 18.96
N ASN A 18 0.88 40.09 18.94
CA ASN A 18 0.95 40.87 17.72
C ASN A 18 2.34 40.84 17.08
N LEU A 19 3.39 40.91 17.88
CA LEU A 19 4.76 40.75 17.40
C LEU A 19 5.03 39.37 16.82
N SER A 20 4.45 38.31 17.40
CA SER A 20 4.65 36.94 16.90
C SER A 20 4.12 36.73 15.50
N TYR A 21 3.08 37.49 15.08
CA TYR A 21 2.54 37.42 13.73
C TYR A 21 3.44 38.07 12.66
N THR A 22 4.42 38.84 13.06
CA THR A 22 5.39 39.45 12.12
C THR A 22 6.47 38.46 11.68
N GLU A 23 6.62 37.35 12.40
CA GLU A 23 7.56 36.27 12.09
C GLU A 23 6.78 34.97 11.83
N VAL A 24 6.67 34.55 10.58
CA VAL A 24 5.98 33.33 10.19
C VAL A 24 6.96 32.15 10.24
N LYS A 25 6.72 31.22 11.15
CA LYS A 25 7.53 30.00 11.33
C LYS A 25 6.78 28.78 10.83
N SER A 26 7.53 27.81 10.31
CA SER A 26 6.98 26.51 9.98
C SER A 26 6.51 25.78 11.25
N PRO A 27 5.31 25.20 11.27
CA PRO A 27 4.82 24.41 12.41
C PRO A 27 5.48 23.01 12.49
N SER A 28 6.12 22.55 11.42
CA SER A 28 6.77 21.23 11.32
C SER A 28 8.07 21.30 10.55
N ASN A 29 8.91 20.29 10.76
CA ASN A 29 10.07 20.06 9.90
C ASN A 29 9.60 19.48 8.57
N GLY A 30 10.30 19.79 7.47
CA GLY A 30 9.94 19.27 6.18
C GLY A 30 10.49 20.07 5.02
N VAL A 31 10.01 19.73 3.82
CA VAL A 31 10.38 20.42 2.58
C VAL A 31 9.33 21.48 2.27
N ILE A 32 9.80 22.69 2.02
CA ILE A 32 8.96 23.84 1.65
C ILE A 32 8.59 23.72 0.17
N GLY A 33 7.31 23.87 -0.13
CA GLY A 33 6.79 23.94 -1.48
C GLY A 33 7.09 25.27 -2.17
N MET A 34 6.39 25.53 -3.26
CA MET A 34 6.54 26.81 -3.98
C MET A 34 6.07 27.99 -3.13
N LEU A 35 6.77 29.10 -3.24
CA LEU A 35 6.42 30.38 -2.65
C LEU A 35 5.73 31.24 -3.71
N PRO A 36 4.38 31.31 -3.73
CA PRO A 36 3.66 32.07 -4.76
C PRO A 36 3.81 33.60 -4.57
N TYR A 37 4.16 34.04 -3.36
CA TYR A 37 4.26 35.44 -3.02
C TYR A 37 5.72 35.93 -3.05
N ARG A 38 5.93 37.12 -3.62
CA ARG A 38 7.23 37.77 -3.66
C ARG A 38 7.39 38.77 -2.51
N VAL A 39 8.62 39.15 -2.23
CA VAL A 39 8.91 40.20 -1.26
C VAL A 39 8.17 41.47 -1.66
N GLY A 40 7.48 42.07 -0.70
CA GLY A 40 6.59 43.26 -0.90
C GLY A 40 5.12 42.91 -1.16
N ALA A 41 4.77 41.64 -1.31
CA ALA A 41 3.34 41.26 -1.39
C ALA A 41 2.64 41.45 -0.05
N LEU A 42 1.41 41.98 -0.09
CA LEU A 42 0.56 42.07 1.10
C LEU A 42 0.04 40.67 1.45
N VAL A 43 0.30 40.23 2.67
CA VAL A 43 -0.17 38.95 3.21
C VAL A 43 -1.07 39.18 4.43
N SER A 44 -2.12 38.41 4.59
CA SER A 44 -3.05 38.49 5.72
C SER A 44 -3.59 37.09 6.07
N SER A 45 -4.20 36.99 7.25
CA SER A 45 -4.84 35.73 7.71
C SER A 45 -6.06 35.31 6.88
N ASN A 46 -6.63 36.21 6.07
CA ASN A 46 -7.86 35.96 5.29
C ASN A 46 -7.54 35.56 3.81
N MET A 47 -6.31 35.22 3.51
CA MET A 47 -5.95 34.84 2.14
C MET A 47 -6.51 33.47 1.79
N SER A 48 -6.99 33.31 0.56
CA SER A 48 -7.53 32.05 0.03
C SER A 48 -6.43 31.01 -0.24
N GLN A 49 -5.19 31.45 -0.46
CA GLN A 49 -4.04 30.58 -0.70
C GLN A 49 -3.03 30.70 0.45
N PRO A 50 -2.44 29.57 0.89
CA PRO A 50 -1.40 29.59 1.91
C PRO A 50 -0.13 30.26 1.38
N LEU A 51 0.70 30.78 2.29
CA LEU A 51 2.01 31.33 1.94
C LEU A 51 2.93 30.30 1.29
N THR A 52 2.88 29.09 1.81
CA THR A 52 3.53 27.90 1.29
C THR A 52 2.96 26.67 1.99
N THR A 53 3.29 25.51 1.48
CA THR A 53 3.04 24.22 2.13
C THR A 53 4.36 23.60 2.59
N VAL A 54 4.36 23.03 3.77
CA VAL A 54 5.52 22.26 4.28
C VAL A 54 5.10 20.80 4.33
N SER A 55 5.83 19.94 3.64
CA SER A 55 5.58 18.50 3.61
C SER A 55 6.67 17.77 4.36
N ASP A 56 6.30 16.99 5.35
CA ASP A 56 7.18 16.01 5.96
C ASP A 56 7.18 14.76 5.07
N ASN A 57 8.31 14.51 4.42
CA ASN A 57 8.47 13.42 3.46
C ASN A 57 9.39 12.31 3.98
N ASP A 58 9.74 12.29 5.26
CA ASP A 58 10.64 11.26 5.82
C ASP A 58 9.93 9.89 5.89
N THR A 59 8.61 9.93 6.07
CA THR A 59 7.76 8.73 6.05
C THR A 59 6.55 8.99 5.16
N MET A 60 6.30 8.09 4.22
CA MET A 60 5.21 8.23 3.27
C MET A 60 4.06 7.29 3.58
N TYR A 61 2.85 7.85 3.60
CA TYR A 61 1.62 7.07 3.72
C TYR A 61 1.08 6.77 2.32
N VAL A 62 0.90 5.50 2.04
CA VAL A 62 0.31 5.03 0.77
C VAL A 62 -1.09 4.51 1.06
N TYR A 63 -2.07 5.09 0.39
CA TYR A 63 -3.47 4.70 0.47
C TYR A 63 -3.85 3.90 -0.76
N PHE A 64 -4.39 2.72 -0.55
CA PHE A 64 -4.88 1.88 -1.62
C PHE A 64 -6.13 1.12 -1.19
N SER A 65 -6.84 0.54 -2.13
CA SER A 65 -8.06 -0.21 -1.86
C SER A 65 -7.85 -1.70 -2.10
N MET A 66 -8.44 -2.52 -1.24
CA MET A 66 -8.51 -3.97 -1.39
C MET A 66 -9.96 -4.39 -1.56
N THR A 67 -10.23 -5.40 -2.36
CA THR A 67 -11.58 -5.97 -2.46
C THR A 67 -11.96 -6.72 -1.19
N GLU A 68 -13.26 -6.80 -0.90
CA GLU A 68 -13.78 -7.59 0.22
C GLU A 68 -13.30 -9.05 0.17
N ASN A 69 -13.25 -9.65 -1.03
CA ASN A 69 -12.79 -11.03 -1.19
C ASN A 69 -11.33 -11.22 -0.78
N GLN A 70 -10.46 -10.26 -1.11
CA GLN A 70 -9.06 -10.27 -0.69
C GLN A 70 -8.94 -10.12 0.83
N LEU A 71 -9.73 -9.22 1.41
CA LEU A 71 -9.76 -9.03 2.86
C LEU A 71 -10.22 -10.29 3.60
N LEU A 72 -11.29 -10.95 3.11
CA LEU A 72 -11.78 -12.21 3.67
C LEU A 72 -10.75 -13.33 3.54
N ALA A 73 -10.03 -13.41 2.41
CA ALA A 73 -8.96 -14.40 2.24
C ALA A 73 -7.84 -14.18 3.27
N LEU A 74 -7.43 -12.94 3.50
CA LEU A 74 -6.44 -12.61 4.52
C LEU A 74 -6.95 -12.93 5.94
N ALA A 75 -8.19 -12.58 6.25
CA ALA A 75 -8.79 -12.89 7.55
C ALA A 75 -8.86 -14.40 7.81
N ARG A 76 -9.15 -15.21 6.79
CA ARG A 76 -9.15 -16.68 6.89
C ARG A 76 -7.73 -17.25 7.08
N GLN A 77 -6.73 -16.64 6.43
CA GLN A 77 -5.35 -17.10 6.51
C GLN A 77 -4.71 -16.78 7.87
N TYR A 78 -5.01 -15.62 8.45
CA TYR A 78 -4.38 -15.13 9.68
C TYR A 78 -5.30 -15.18 10.92
N GLY A 79 -6.57 -15.50 10.72
CA GLY A 79 -7.59 -15.61 11.78
C GLY A 79 -8.39 -14.33 11.99
N THR A 80 -7.75 -13.18 12.06
CA THR A 80 -8.38 -11.85 12.17
C THR A 80 -7.65 -10.83 11.30
N ILE A 81 -8.32 -9.72 10.98
CA ILE A 81 -7.71 -8.63 10.18
C ILE A 81 -6.54 -8.02 10.93
N ASP A 82 -6.65 -7.79 12.23
CA ASP A 82 -5.58 -7.22 13.05
C ASP A 82 -4.33 -8.11 13.04
N LYS A 83 -4.51 -9.42 13.22
CA LYS A 83 -3.43 -10.39 13.08
C LYS A 83 -2.85 -10.46 11.67
N ALA A 84 -3.68 -10.24 10.65
CA ALA A 84 -3.19 -10.15 9.29
C ALA A 84 -2.27 -8.95 9.12
N VAL A 85 -2.67 -7.78 9.60
CA VAL A 85 -1.86 -6.55 9.56
C VAL A 85 -0.51 -6.74 10.27
N GLU A 86 -0.50 -7.39 11.44
CA GLU A 86 0.72 -7.65 12.22
C GLU A 86 1.66 -8.67 11.57
N ASN A 87 1.10 -9.72 10.96
CA ASN A 87 1.86 -10.88 10.46
C ASN A 87 2.04 -10.90 8.94
N MET A 88 1.46 -9.95 8.22
CA MET A 88 1.69 -9.83 6.78
C MET A 88 3.16 -9.57 6.46
N PRO A 89 3.68 -10.17 5.40
CA PRO A 89 5.00 -9.84 4.91
C PRO A 89 5.07 -8.38 4.48
N ALA A 90 6.26 -7.83 4.50
CA ALA A 90 6.51 -6.47 4.03
C ALA A 90 6.08 -6.34 2.56
N ILE A 91 5.38 -5.26 2.27
CA ILE A 91 4.87 -4.93 0.93
C ILE A 91 5.88 -4.11 0.15
N GLN A 92 5.77 -4.12 -1.16
CA GLN A 92 6.61 -3.34 -2.06
C GLN A 92 5.77 -2.31 -2.81
N LEU A 93 6.42 -1.25 -3.24
CA LEU A 93 5.79 -0.20 -4.04
C LEU A 93 6.43 -0.19 -5.43
N GLN A 94 5.62 -0.37 -6.45
CA GLN A 94 6.04 -0.18 -7.83
C GLN A 94 5.70 1.24 -8.25
N LEU A 95 6.69 1.96 -8.70
CA LEU A 95 6.56 3.34 -9.17
C LEU A 95 5.96 3.39 -10.58
N ASN A 96 5.55 4.57 -11.02
CA ASN A 96 4.93 4.75 -12.34
C ASN A 96 5.87 4.47 -13.52
N ASP A 97 7.19 4.51 -13.30
CA ASP A 97 8.19 4.12 -14.29
C ASP A 97 8.39 2.60 -14.41
N GLY A 98 7.64 1.82 -13.62
CA GLY A 98 7.73 0.37 -13.55
C GLY A 98 8.81 -0.15 -12.61
N SER A 99 9.66 0.70 -12.06
CA SER A 99 10.67 0.30 -11.07
C SER A 99 10.03 -0.06 -9.74
N VAL A 100 10.67 -0.94 -8.99
CA VAL A 100 10.25 -1.30 -7.63
C VAL A 100 11.06 -0.45 -6.66
N TYR A 101 10.35 0.21 -5.74
CA TYR A 101 10.98 1.00 -4.69
C TYR A 101 11.80 0.10 -3.76
N GLU A 102 13.02 0.52 -3.42
CA GLU A 102 13.99 -0.30 -2.68
C GLU A 102 13.52 -0.60 -1.25
N GLU A 103 12.93 0.40 -0.58
CA GLU A 103 12.47 0.26 0.79
C GLU A 103 11.10 -0.46 0.82
N LYS A 104 10.98 -1.38 1.75
CA LYS A 104 9.74 -2.13 1.96
C LYS A 104 8.84 -1.41 2.93
N GLY A 105 7.55 -1.41 2.62
CA GLY A 105 6.52 -0.86 3.49
C GLY A 105 5.82 -1.90 4.35
N LYS A 106 5.04 -1.42 5.29
CA LYS A 106 4.14 -2.24 6.13
C LYS A 106 2.74 -1.67 6.08
N ILE A 107 1.75 -2.54 6.10
CA ILE A 107 0.37 -2.13 6.31
C ILE A 107 0.23 -1.68 7.76
N GLU A 108 -0.28 -0.49 7.95
CA GLU A 108 -0.47 0.12 9.26
C GLU A 108 -1.91 -0.03 9.74
N SER A 109 -2.85 0.19 8.84
CA SER A 109 -4.27 0.10 9.17
C SER A 109 -5.12 -0.29 7.97
N VAL A 110 -6.23 -0.97 8.28
CA VAL A 110 -7.30 -1.33 7.35
C VAL A 110 -8.57 -0.67 7.84
N SER A 111 -9.32 -0.03 6.95
CA SER A 111 -10.61 0.58 7.30
C SER A 111 -11.58 -0.48 7.82
N GLY A 112 -12.30 -0.17 8.88
CA GLY A 112 -13.38 -1.03 9.39
C GLY A 112 -14.68 -0.92 8.59
N VAL A 113 -14.72 -0.12 7.52
CA VAL A 113 -15.91 0.13 6.72
C VAL A 113 -15.63 -0.19 5.27
N ILE A 114 -16.53 -0.97 4.67
CA ILE A 114 -16.51 -1.27 3.24
C ILE A 114 -17.23 -0.15 2.50
N ASP A 115 -16.61 0.37 1.47
CA ASP A 115 -17.26 1.29 0.54
C ASP A 115 -18.33 0.53 -0.25
N LYS A 116 -19.58 0.94 -0.12
CA LYS A 116 -20.73 0.25 -0.72
C LYS A 116 -20.81 0.39 -2.23
N GLU A 117 -20.21 1.44 -2.80
CA GLU A 117 -20.24 1.70 -4.24
C GLU A 117 -19.20 0.85 -4.98
N THR A 118 -18.04 0.66 -4.36
CA THR A 118 -16.90 -0.04 -4.97
C THR A 118 -16.70 -1.47 -4.44
N GLY A 119 -17.30 -1.83 -3.30
CA GLY A 119 -17.07 -3.10 -2.64
C GLY A 119 -15.63 -3.26 -2.14
N THR A 120 -14.96 -2.16 -1.85
CA THR A 120 -13.55 -2.15 -1.44
C THR A 120 -13.37 -1.60 -0.02
N VAL A 121 -12.24 -1.92 0.56
CA VAL A 121 -11.80 -1.43 1.88
C VAL A 121 -10.54 -0.61 1.70
N GLY A 122 -10.53 0.58 2.30
CA GLY A 122 -9.34 1.43 2.31
C GLY A 122 -8.25 0.86 3.21
N VAL A 123 -7.04 0.83 2.71
CA VAL A 123 -5.84 0.36 3.43
C VAL A 123 -4.80 1.47 3.43
N ARG A 124 -4.16 1.68 4.56
CA ARG A 124 -3.04 2.59 4.71
C ARG A 124 -1.78 1.79 5.00
N ALA A 125 -0.76 2.04 4.21
CA ALA A 125 0.58 1.50 4.41
C ALA A 125 1.59 2.61 4.64
N VAL A 126 2.66 2.27 5.32
CA VAL A 126 3.76 3.17 5.68
C VAL A 126 5.03 2.70 4.98
N PHE A 127 5.69 3.62 4.30
CA PHE A 127 6.97 3.41 3.63
C PHE A 127 8.00 4.41 4.15
N PRO A 128 9.19 3.96 4.58
CA PRO A 128 10.30 4.85 4.84
C PRO A 128 10.71 5.58 3.55
N ASN A 129 11.12 6.82 3.65
CA ASN A 129 11.52 7.61 2.48
C ASN A 129 12.81 8.38 2.74
N ALA A 130 13.84 7.68 3.23
CA ALA A 130 15.13 8.28 3.54
C ALA A 130 15.79 8.91 2.31
N SER A 131 15.59 8.34 1.13
CA SER A 131 16.07 8.87 -0.15
C SER A 131 15.29 10.10 -0.65
N ARG A 132 14.14 10.42 -0.04
CA ARG A 132 13.20 11.47 -0.46
C ARG A 132 12.74 11.35 -1.92
N LEU A 133 12.77 10.14 -2.47
CA LEU A 133 12.32 9.85 -3.83
C LEU A 133 10.78 9.94 -3.95
N LEU A 134 10.08 9.51 -2.91
CA LEU A 134 8.63 9.57 -2.89
C LEU A 134 8.15 10.97 -2.53
N HIS A 135 7.17 11.45 -3.28
CA HIS A 135 6.55 12.74 -3.07
C HIS A 135 5.05 12.61 -2.82
N SER A 136 4.51 13.50 -1.99
CA SER A 136 3.07 13.55 -1.75
C SER A 136 2.33 13.87 -3.06
N GLY A 137 1.24 13.12 -3.32
CA GLY A 137 0.46 13.24 -4.56
C GLY A 137 0.96 12.33 -5.70
N ALA A 138 2.08 11.62 -5.52
CA ALA A 138 2.49 10.58 -6.47
C ALA A 138 1.56 9.36 -6.39
N SER A 139 1.49 8.60 -7.47
CA SER A 139 0.75 7.34 -7.57
C SER A 139 1.69 6.18 -7.91
N GLY A 140 1.22 4.97 -7.67
CA GLY A 140 1.97 3.74 -7.93
C GLY A 140 1.13 2.51 -7.63
N ASN A 141 1.72 1.33 -7.77
CA ASN A 141 1.07 0.05 -7.49
C ASN A 141 1.67 -0.58 -6.24
N VAL A 142 0.83 -1.02 -5.33
CA VAL A 142 1.27 -1.76 -4.14
C VAL A 142 1.34 -3.25 -4.48
N LEU A 143 2.51 -3.84 -4.32
CA LEU A 143 2.75 -5.27 -4.52
C LEU A 143 2.68 -5.97 -3.15
N ILE A 144 1.66 -6.80 -2.98
CA ILE A 144 1.47 -7.59 -1.77
C ILE A 144 1.95 -9.00 -2.04
N PRO A 145 3.07 -9.45 -1.43
CA PRO A 145 3.57 -10.79 -1.64
C PRO A 145 2.64 -11.82 -0.99
N SER A 146 2.24 -12.82 -1.75
CA SER A 146 1.48 -13.96 -1.25
C SER A 146 2.41 -15.15 -1.04
N VAL A 147 2.44 -15.68 0.17
CA VAL A 147 3.29 -16.82 0.52
C VAL A 147 2.41 -18.06 0.63
N TYR A 148 2.59 -19.01 -0.27
CA TYR A 148 1.97 -20.33 -0.21
C TYR A 148 2.97 -21.32 0.37
N LYS A 149 2.63 -21.95 1.50
CA LYS A 149 3.48 -22.96 2.14
C LYS A 149 3.07 -24.35 1.68
N LYS A 150 4.07 -25.20 1.38
CA LYS A 150 3.86 -26.62 0.98
C LYS A 150 2.97 -26.75 -0.26
N CYS A 151 3.13 -25.87 -1.23
CA CYS A 151 2.45 -25.94 -2.52
C CYS A 151 3.29 -26.71 -3.56
N ILE A 152 2.61 -27.21 -4.56
CA ILE A 152 3.22 -27.79 -5.76
C ILE A 152 3.29 -26.69 -6.80
N VAL A 153 4.45 -26.55 -7.44
CA VAL A 153 4.66 -25.59 -8.52
C VAL A 153 4.90 -26.38 -9.81
N ILE A 154 4.17 -26.02 -10.86
CA ILE A 154 4.29 -26.65 -12.18
C ILE A 154 4.43 -25.57 -13.26
N PRO A 155 5.18 -25.83 -14.35
CA PRO A 155 5.23 -24.93 -15.49
C PRO A 155 3.84 -24.73 -16.11
N GLN A 156 3.52 -23.54 -16.60
CA GLN A 156 2.26 -23.29 -17.31
C GLN A 156 2.16 -24.14 -18.58
N GLY A 157 3.27 -24.42 -19.27
CA GLY A 157 3.31 -25.31 -20.44
C GLY A 157 2.89 -26.75 -20.18
N ALA A 158 2.90 -27.19 -18.90
CA ALA A 158 2.40 -28.50 -18.47
C ALA A 158 0.87 -28.54 -18.30
N THR A 159 0.17 -27.46 -18.59
CA THR A 159 -1.28 -27.33 -18.36
C THR A 159 -2.02 -26.96 -19.63
N VAL A 160 -3.27 -27.38 -19.72
CA VAL A 160 -4.21 -27.00 -20.77
C VAL A 160 -5.37 -26.24 -20.15
N GLN A 161 -5.62 -25.05 -20.63
CA GLN A 161 -6.77 -24.26 -20.20
C GLN A 161 -7.97 -24.55 -21.12
N LEU A 162 -9.01 -25.12 -20.55
CA LEU A 162 -10.26 -25.40 -21.26
C LEU A 162 -11.38 -24.55 -20.63
N GLN A 163 -11.73 -23.44 -21.27
CA GLN A 163 -12.67 -22.44 -20.76
C GLN A 163 -12.19 -21.90 -19.38
N ASP A 164 -12.92 -22.18 -18.32
CA ASP A 164 -12.65 -21.78 -16.92
C ASP A 164 -11.86 -22.83 -16.12
N LYS A 165 -11.50 -23.97 -16.76
CA LYS A 165 -10.84 -25.10 -16.13
C LYS A 165 -9.39 -25.21 -16.55
N ILE A 166 -8.52 -25.46 -15.59
CA ILE A 166 -7.11 -25.77 -15.85
C ILE A 166 -6.89 -27.25 -15.59
N LEU A 167 -6.36 -27.92 -16.59
CA LEU A 167 -6.10 -29.37 -16.58
C LEU A 167 -4.59 -29.60 -16.65
N ALA A 168 -4.11 -30.58 -15.89
CA ALA A 168 -2.79 -31.17 -16.05
C ALA A 168 -2.92 -32.64 -16.43
N TYR A 169 -2.00 -33.13 -17.24
CA TYR A 169 -1.97 -34.56 -17.59
C TYR A 169 -1.03 -35.30 -16.64
N LYS A 170 -1.63 -36.17 -15.81
CA LYS A 170 -0.91 -37.02 -14.88
C LYS A 170 -0.61 -38.36 -15.56
N VAL A 171 0.60 -38.87 -15.41
CA VAL A 171 0.98 -40.20 -15.93
C VAL A 171 0.57 -41.24 -14.91
N VAL A 172 -0.34 -42.13 -15.29
CA VAL A 172 -0.78 -43.27 -14.48
C VAL A 172 -0.68 -44.52 -15.36
N ASP A 173 0.09 -45.51 -14.92
CA ASP A 173 0.33 -46.77 -15.65
C ASP A 173 0.78 -46.55 -17.13
N GLY A 174 1.63 -45.55 -17.35
CA GLY A 174 2.15 -45.20 -18.67
C GLY A 174 1.14 -44.51 -19.58
N LYS A 175 -0.01 -44.07 -19.07
CA LYS A 175 -1.04 -43.34 -19.80
C LYS A 175 -1.24 -41.93 -19.23
N ALA A 176 -1.42 -40.95 -20.12
CA ALA A 176 -1.74 -39.58 -19.72
C ALA A 176 -3.24 -39.47 -19.35
N VAL A 177 -3.52 -39.14 -18.12
CA VAL A 177 -4.88 -38.94 -17.58
C VAL A 177 -5.06 -37.47 -17.27
N SER A 178 -6.07 -36.85 -17.90
CA SER A 178 -6.41 -35.45 -17.62
C SER A 178 -6.94 -35.29 -16.20
N THR A 179 -6.34 -34.39 -15.44
CA THR A 179 -6.69 -34.11 -14.05
C THR A 179 -7.02 -32.64 -13.92
N LEU A 180 -8.19 -32.35 -13.36
CA LEU A 180 -8.57 -30.97 -13.06
C LEU A 180 -7.74 -30.48 -11.87
N ILE A 181 -7.08 -29.33 -12.05
CA ILE A 181 -6.29 -28.69 -10.99
C ILE A 181 -6.87 -27.35 -10.61
N LYS A 182 -6.72 -26.98 -9.33
CA LYS A 182 -6.97 -25.63 -8.85
C LYS A 182 -5.65 -24.93 -8.65
N VAL A 183 -5.48 -23.78 -9.27
CA VAL A 183 -4.27 -22.97 -9.15
C VAL A 183 -4.54 -21.69 -8.38
N ALA A 184 -3.48 -21.10 -7.84
CA ALA A 184 -3.57 -19.79 -7.18
C ALA A 184 -3.98 -18.73 -8.21
N PRO A 185 -4.78 -17.72 -7.80
CA PRO A 185 -5.29 -16.68 -8.70
C PRO A 185 -4.19 -15.74 -9.22
N VAL A 186 -3.05 -15.71 -8.54
CA VAL A 186 -1.89 -14.89 -8.92
C VAL A 186 -0.75 -15.82 -9.31
N ASN A 187 -0.17 -15.58 -10.50
CA ASN A 187 0.98 -16.30 -11.03
C ASN A 187 1.95 -15.30 -11.68
N ASP A 188 3.16 -15.74 -11.94
CA ASP A 188 4.22 -14.95 -12.59
C ASP A 188 4.20 -15.03 -14.14
N GLY A 189 3.20 -15.70 -14.71
CA GLY A 189 3.09 -15.96 -16.14
C GLY A 189 3.98 -17.08 -16.66
N LYS A 190 4.71 -17.77 -15.79
CA LYS A 190 5.59 -18.90 -16.14
C LYS A 190 5.20 -20.18 -15.41
N GLU A 191 4.80 -20.06 -14.17
CA GLU A 191 4.51 -21.19 -13.29
C GLU A 191 3.14 -21.05 -12.63
N TYR A 192 2.49 -22.16 -12.37
CA TYR A 192 1.28 -22.24 -11.56
C TYR A 192 1.57 -22.84 -10.20
N ILE A 193 1.06 -22.21 -9.16
CA ILE A 193 0.99 -22.76 -7.82
C ILE A 193 -0.29 -23.59 -7.74
N VAL A 194 -0.15 -24.90 -7.63
CA VAL A 194 -1.28 -25.84 -7.55
C VAL A 194 -1.75 -25.93 -6.10
N LEU A 195 -3.03 -25.60 -5.88
CA LEU A 195 -3.68 -25.66 -4.58
C LEU A 195 -4.37 -27.00 -4.34
N ASP A 196 -4.86 -27.63 -5.42
CA ASP A 196 -5.56 -28.93 -5.36
C ASP A 196 -5.48 -29.65 -6.72
N GLY A 197 -5.64 -30.97 -6.72
CA GLY A 197 -5.67 -31.82 -7.90
C GLY A 197 -4.40 -32.63 -8.14
N LEU A 198 -3.24 -32.22 -7.60
CA LEU A 198 -1.98 -32.97 -7.69
C LEU A 198 -1.41 -33.27 -6.30
N LYS A 199 -0.61 -34.30 -6.21
CA LYS A 199 0.13 -34.70 -5.00
C LYS A 199 1.63 -34.67 -5.26
N ALA A 200 2.40 -34.46 -4.20
CA ALA A 200 3.86 -34.56 -4.30
C ALA A 200 4.26 -35.97 -4.70
N GLY A 201 5.08 -36.10 -5.76
CA GLY A 201 5.47 -37.35 -6.35
C GLY A 201 4.62 -37.79 -7.55
N ASP A 202 3.56 -37.06 -7.89
CA ASP A 202 2.83 -37.33 -9.13
C ASP A 202 3.69 -36.97 -10.34
N GLU A 203 3.72 -37.84 -11.32
CA GLU A 203 4.39 -37.62 -12.59
C GLU A 203 3.44 -36.97 -13.57
N ILE A 204 3.86 -35.85 -14.17
CA ILE A 204 3.03 -35.05 -15.09
C ILE A 204 3.73 -34.87 -16.43
N VAL A 205 2.93 -34.66 -17.48
CA VAL A 205 3.46 -34.27 -18.80
C VAL A 205 3.90 -32.83 -18.71
N ALA A 206 5.20 -32.56 -18.87
CA ALA A 206 5.77 -31.22 -18.66
C ALA A 206 5.63 -30.31 -19.89
N ASP A 207 5.53 -30.88 -21.09
CA ASP A 207 5.43 -30.14 -22.35
C ASP A 207 4.62 -30.94 -23.38
N GLY A 208 4.00 -30.23 -24.33
CA GLY A 208 3.17 -30.88 -25.37
C GLY A 208 1.79 -31.32 -24.89
N ALA A 209 1.28 -30.74 -23.82
CA ALA A 209 -0.03 -31.05 -23.27
C ALA A 209 -1.19 -30.36 -24.02
N GLY A 210 -0.89 -29.40 -24.93
CA GLY A 210 -1.85 -28.60 -25.71
C GLY A 210 -1.89 -28.96 -27.18
#